data_242f4a96934ee6d219fd8c57241fe393
#
_entry.id   242f4a96934ee6d219fd8c57241fe393
#
_cell.length_a   1.000
_cell.length_b   1.000
_cell.length_c   1.000
_cell.angle_alpha   90.00
_cell.angle_beta   90.00
_cell.angle_gamma   90.00
#
_symmetry.space_group_name_H-M   'P 1'
#
loop_
_entity.id
_entity.type
_entity.pdbx_description
1 polymer ?
#
loop_
_entity_poly.entity_id
_entity_poly.type
_entity_poly.pdbx_seq_one_letter_code
_entity_poly.pdbx_strand_id
1 'polypeptide(L)'
;MPAKPRHSAWFQSLANPSERYGLDEIVYTDRNGGLLQVVHDMEALKRTSGNRWKELFESRQHKSEWPYGSGVWGKKEWVLPELEPDNVVSMYEGHTNLFWADRYGRELGLEDLWLKLCGNTHTGSFKDLGMTVLVSMVKEMRARGKAVRAVGCASTGDTSAALAAYAAAAAIPAIVFLPRGKISIAQLIQPVANGAIVFALDTDFDGCMEIVKQIADKDGIYLANSMNSLRIEGQKTVGIEIVQQFDWEVPDWIIIPGGNLGNVSALAKGLDMLVELGLVTRRPRIVCAQAQNANPLYRAYKRGFESFEPIAALPTLASAIQIGNPVSYVKAIDAIKRYDGIVEEASESELAEAAARADRTGLFNCPHTGVALAAMEKLVANGTIKKSDRVVVVSTAHGLKFIDFKLKYHEMRIEGVESYFPNPPIELAAKYPLVRDAMLREIERRFGKHAA
;
A
#
# COMPACT_ATOMS: atom_id res chain seq x y z
N MET A 1 -19.86 8.05 34.32
CA MET A 1 -19.81 7.37 33.01
C MET A 1 -18.98 8.22 32.08
N PRO A 2 -17.96 7.74 31.37
CA PRO A 2 -17.28 8.53 30.37
C PRO A 2 -18.32 8.96 29.32
N ALA A 3 -18.24 10.20 28.84
CA ALA A 3 -19.11 10.69 27.79
C ALA A 3 -18.98 9.78 26.57
N LYS A 4 -20.12 9.36 25.97
CA LYS A 4 -20.09 8.60 24.73
C LYS A 4 -19.23 9.34 23.69
N PRO A 5 -18.36 8.64 22.96
CA PRO A 5 -17.57 9.29 21.91
C PRO A 5 -18.48 10.03 20.94
N ARG A 6 -18.05 11.22 20.51
CA ARG A 6 -18.82 12.11 19.63
C ARG A 6 -19.07 11.50 18.24
N HIS A 7 -18.24 10.55 17.85
CA HIS A 7 -18.25 9.87 16.56
C HIS A 7 -18.19 8.36 16.78
N SER A 8 -18.79 7.58 15.88
CA SER A 8 -18.82 6.12 15.94
C SER A 8 -18.56 5.47 14.58
N ALA A 9 -18.17 4.20 14.62
CA ALA A 9 -17.96 3.38 13.44
C ALA A 9 -18.32 1.92 13.75
N TRP A 10 -18.66 1.14 12.71
CA TRP A 10 -19.07 -0.26 12.83
C TRP A 10 -18.70 -1.05 11.58
N PHE A 11 -18.63 -2.37 11.68
CA PHE A 11 -18.63 -3.24 10.51
C PHE A 11 -20.03 -3.32 9.90
N GLN A 12 -20.09 -3.33 8.58
CA GLN A 12 -21.33 -3.46 7.82
C GLN A 12 -21.12 -4.38 6.62
N SER A 13 -22.10 -5.26 6.35
CA SER A 13 -22.09 -6.06 5.12
C SER A 13 -22.15 -5.15 3.89
N LEU A 14 -21.35 -5.47 2.88
CA LEU A 14 -21.36 -4.76 1.61
C LEU A 14 -22.67 -5.05 0.84
N ALA A 15 -23.17 -6.28 0.92
CA ALA A 15 -24.37 -6.71 0.22
C ALA A 15 -25.67 -6.34 0.97
N ASN A 16 -25.63 -6.29 2.32
CA ASN A 16 -26.79 -5.99 3.17
C ASN A 16 -26.46 -4.89 4.20
N PRO A 17 -26.72 -3.63 3.90
CA PRO A 17 -26.41 -2.51 4.81
C PRO A 17 -27.11 -2.54 6.16
N SER A 18 -28.17 -3.35 6.35
CA SER A 18 -28.82 -3.52 7.66
C SER A 18 -28.04 -4.46 8.59
N GLU A 19 -27.15 -5.27 8.05
CA GLU A 19 -26.32 -6.21 8.81
C GLU A 19 -25.06 -5.49 9.31
N ARG A 20 -25.00 -5.25 10.62
CA ARG A 20 -23.95 -4.47 11.30
C ARG A 20 -23.40 -5.23 12.49
N TYR A 21 -22.12 -4.99 12.78
CA TYR A 21 -21.41 -5.55 13.93
C TYR A 21 -20.55 -4.49 14.60
N GLY A 22 -20.30 -4.63 15.90
CA GLY A 22 -19.34 -3.79 16.62
C GLY A 22 -17.91 -4.00 16.10
N LEU A 23 -17.07 -2.97 16.15
CA LEU A 23 -15.67 -3.10 15.72
C LEU A 23 -14.85 -4.01 16.64
N ASP A 24 -15.33 -4.28 17.87
CA ASP A 24 -14.73 -5.21 18.81
C ASP A 24 -15.29 -6.66 18.70
N GLU A 25 -16.14 -6.91 17.71
CA GLU A 25 -16.56 -8.27 17.37
C GLU A 25 -15.53 -8.95 16.43
N ILE A 26 -15.30 -10.25 16.67
CA ILE A 26 -14.37 -11.03 15.84
C ILE A 26 -15.16 -11.58 14.64
N VAL A 27 -15.27 -10.76 13.61
CA VAL A 27 -15.97 -11.09 12.36
C VAL A 27 -15.13 -10.68 11.16
N TYR A 28 -15.11 -11.52 10.12
CA TYR A 28 -14.34 -11.27 8.90
C TYR A 28 -15.22 -11.20 7.66
N THR A 29 -16.40 -11.83 7.72
CA THR A 29 -17.41 -11.86 6.66
C THR A 29 -18.79 -11.61 7.25
N ASP A 30 -19.76 -11.27 6.43
CA ASP A 30 -21.16 -11.29 6.83
C ASP A 30 -21.71 -12.74 6.96
N ARG A 31 -22.96 -12.89 7.37
CA ARG A 31 -23.59 -14.20 7.60
C ARG A 31 -23.63 -15.10 6.38
N ASN A 32 -23.51 -14.52 5.18
CA ASN A 32 -23.52 -15.25 3.91
C ASN A 32 -22.09 -15.43 3.34
N GLY A 33 -21.03 -15.11 4.09
CA GLY A 33 -19.64 -15.16 3.65
C GLY A 33 -19.22 -13.98 2.79
N GLY A 34 -20.05 -12.94 2.68
CA GLY A 34 -19.78 -11.73 1.91
C GLY A 34 -18.83 -10.77 2.63
N LEU A 35 -18.37 -9.75 1.89
CA LEU A 35 -17.41 -8.78 2.39
C LEU A 35 -18.02 -7.81 3.41
N LEU A 36 -17.25 -7.54 4.44
CA LEU A 36 -17.51 -6.44 5.37
C LEU A 36 -16.74 -5.18 4.96
N GLN A 37 -17.23 -4.04 5.42
CA GLN A 37 -16.55 -2.75 5.41
C GLN A 37 -16.75 -2.05 6.75
N VAL A 38 -15.83 -1.17 7.12
CA VAL A 38 -16.07 -0.24 8.22
C VAL A 38 -16.87 0.93 7.69
N VAL A 39 -17.93 1.31 8.38
CA VAL A 39 -18.76 2.49 8.08
C VAL A 39 -18.70 3.43 9.26
N HIS A 40 -18.60 4.72 8.99
CA HIS A 40 -18.61 5.79 10.00
C HIS A 40 -19.99 6.46 10.07
N ASP A 41 -20.33 6.98 11.25
CA ASP A 41 -21.48 7.88 11.39
C ASP A 41 -21.17 9.22 10.70
N MET A 42 -21.46 9.26 9.39
CA MET A 42 -21.18 10.43 8.56
C MET A 42 -21.98 11.64 9.01
N GLU A 43 -23.20 11.46 9.53
CA GLU A 43 -24.03 12.57 10.02
C GLU A 43 -23.41 13.21 11.28
N ALA A 44 -22.80 12.40 12.14
CA ALA A 44 -22.04 12.93 13.27
C ALA A 44 -20.77 13.67 12.81
N LEU A 45 -20.07 13.14 11.81
CA LEU A 45 -18.86 13.78 11.26
C LEU A 45 -19.17 15.10 10.56
N LYS A 46 -20.29 15.22 9.83
CA LYS A 46 -20.77 16.44 9.14
C LYS A 46 -21.10 17.59 10.10
N ARG A 47 -21.28 17.33 11.40
CA ARG A 47 -21.46 18.41 12.40
C ARG A 47 -20.20 19.27 12.58
N THR A 48 -19.06 18.78 12.12
CA THR A 48 -17.79 19.52 12.06
C THR A 48 -17.59 19.97 10.60
N SER A 49 -17.39 21.26 10.38
CA SER A 49 -17.19 21.80 9.03
C SER A 49 -15.87 21.29 8.41
N GLY A 50 -15.81 21.26 7.06
CA GLY A 50 -14.60 20.86 6.32
C GLY A 50 -13.37 21.69 6.72
N ASN A 51 -13.52 23.01 6.89
CA ASN A 51 -12.41 23.86 7.35
C ASN A 51 -11.93 23.50 8.75
N ARG A 52 -12.86 23.19 9.67
CA ARG A 52 -12.48 22.75 11.02
C ARG A 52 -11.76 21.40 11.02
N TRP A 53 -12.13 20.49 10.11
CA TRP A 53 -11.39 19.25 9.91
C TRP A 53 -9.98 19.52 9.38
N LYS A 54 -9.82 20.44 8.41
CA LYS A 54 -8.49 20.85 7.90
C LYS A 54 -7.62 21.39 9.03
N GLU A 55 -8.11 22.38 9.76
CA GLU A 55 -7.40 22.96 10.91
C GLU A 55 -6.98 21.91 11.94
N LEU A 56 -7.86 20.96 12.27
CA LEU A 56 -7.58 19.91 13.22
C LEU A 56 -6.44 18.99 12.72
N PHE A 57 -6.51 18.54 11.47
CA PHE A 57 -5.52 17.65 10.90
C PHE A 57 -4.16 18.34 10.73
N GLU A 58 -4.14 19.62 10.34
CA GLU A 58 -2.91 20.43 10.27
C GLU A 58 -2.29 20.62 11.66
N SER A 59 -3.10 20.92 12.67
CA SER A 59 -2.59 21.13 14.03
C SER A 59 -1.91 19.90 14.64
N ARG A 60 -2.20 18.71 14.13
CA ARG A 60 -1.67 17.42 14.58
C ARG A 60 -0.46 16.93 13.79
N GLN A 61 -0.14 17.54 12.65
CA GLN A 61 0.99 17.12 11.84
C GLN A 61 2.31 17.27 12.59
N HIS A 62 3.14 16.20 12.53
CA HIS A 62 4.48 16.19 13.12
C HIS A 62 4.55 16.57 14.61
N LYS A 63 3.44 16.36 15.34
CA LYS A 63 3.40 16.56 16.80
C LYS A 63 3.77 15.28 17.54
N SER A 64 4.37 15.44 18.70
CA SER A 64 4.63 14.33 19.63
C SER A 64 3.45 14.03 20.57
N GLU A 65 2.35 14.78 20.47
CA GLU A 65 1.16 14.59 21.29
C GLU A 65 0.51 13.24 21.01
N TRP A 66 0.51 12.36 22.00
CA TRP A 66 -0.12 11.04 21.89
C TRP A 66 -1.65 11.14 21.91
N PRO A 67 -2.35 10.37 21.05
CA PRO A 67 -1.87 9.46 20.00
C PRO A 67 -1.74 10.13 18.63
N TYR A 68 -1.87 11.43 18.49
CA TYR A 68 -2.17 12.16 17.27
C TYR A 68 -0.98 12.42 16.33
N GLY A 69 0.24 12.05 16.72
CA GLY A 69 1.45 12.40 15.98
C GLY A 69 1.67 11.65 14.65
N SER A 70 0.95 10.55 14.40
CA SER A 70 1.09 9.79 13.15
C SER A 70 0.14 10.28 12.05
N GLY A 71 0.44 9.95 10.80
CA GLY A 71 -0.43 10.25 9.67
C GLY A 71 -1.79 9.55 9.75
N VAL A 72 -1.84 8.38 10.40
CA VAL A 72 -3.06 7.62 10.65
C VAL A 72 -3.83 8.20 11.84
N TRP A 73 -3.19 8.28 13.00
CA TRP A 73 -3.87 8.67 14.24
C TRP A 73 -4.09 10.17 14.39
N GLY A 74 -3.38 10.99 13.62
CA GLY A 74 -3.76 12.39 13.44
C GLY A 74 -5.20 12.59 12.94
N LYS A 75 -5.78 11.52 12.36
CA LYS A 75 -7.14 11.45 11.83
C LYS A 75 -8.01 10.42 12.58
N LYS A 76 -7.75 10.24 13.90
CA LYS A 76 -8.38 9.22 14.76
C LYS A 76 -9.91 9.17 14.62
N GLU A 77 -10.57 10.34 14.53
CA GLU A 77 -12.03 10.46 14.40
C GLU A 77 -12.55 9.85 13.10
N TRP A 78 -11.71 9.80 12.07
CA TRP A 78 -12.01 9.20 10.77
C TRP A 78 -11.51 7.77 10.63
N VAL A 79 -10.70 7.28 11.55
CA VAL A 79 -10.11 5.94 11.53
C VAL A 79 -10.83 5.00 12.49
N LEU A 80 -10.63 5.17 13.79
CA LEU A 80 -11.31 4.42 14.87
C LEU A 80 -11.69 5.39 15.99
N PRO A 81 -12.83 6.10 15.87
CA PRO A 81 -13.20 7.16 16.80
C PRO A 81 -13.34 6.69 18.25
N GLU A 82 -13.84 5.49 18.47
CA GLU A 82 -14.18 4.94 19.79
C GLU A 82 -13.02 4.21 20.46
N LEU A 83 -11.87 4.07 19.76
CA LEU A 83 -10.68 3.44 20.33
C LEU A 83 -10.11 4.26 21.48
N GLU A 84 -9.85 3.62 22.60
CA GLU A 84 -9.20 4.29 23.75
C GLU A 84 -7.76 4.69 23.39
N PRO A 85 -7.32 5.92 23.74
CA PRO A 85 -5.96 6.38 23.41
C PRO A 85 -4.84 5.46 23.92
N ASP A 86 -5.02 4.85 25.09
CA ASP A 86 -4.04 3.93 25.69
C ASP A 86 -3.91 2.61 24.93
N ASN A 87 -4.89 2.27 24.08
CA ASN A 87 -4.88 1.09 23.25
C ASN A 87 -4.37 1.35 21.81
N VAL A 88 -4.05 2.59 21.48
CA VAL A 88 -3.37 2.90 20.22
C VAL A 88 -1.97 2.27 20.24
N VAL A 89 -1.60 1.66 19.11
CA VAL A 89 -0.27 1.12 18.84
C VAL A 89 0.25 1.81 17.60
N SER A 90 1.20 2.70 17.74
CA SER A 90 1.74 3.49 16.64
C SER A 90 3.26 3.55 16.68
N MET A 91 3.88 3.51 15.53
CA MET A 91 5.29 3.80 15.29
C MET A 91 5.44 5.09 14.47
N TYR A 92 4.49 6.00 14.62
CA TYR A 92 4.39 7.28 13.89
C TYR A 92 4.33 7.10 12.37
N GLU A 93 3.67 6.03 11.90
CA GLU A 93 3.42 5.73 10.49
C GLU A 93 2.57 6.79 9.79
N GLY A 94 2.70 6.86 8.49
CA GLY A 94 2.09 7.93 7.67
C GLY A 94 3.01 9.16 7.58
N HIS A 95 2.46 10.30 7.17
CA HIS A 95 3.22 11.52 6.85
C HIS A 95 4.41 11.26 5.92
N THR A 96 4.26 10.25 5.06
CA THR A 96 5.32 9.85 4.13
C THR A 96 5.53 10.92 3.06
N ASN A 97 6.74 10.99 2.55
CA ASN A 97 7.11 12.02 1.58
C ASN A 97 6.20 12.01 0.35
N LEU A 98 5.76 13.19 -0.04
CA LEU A 98 5.26 13.49 -1.37
C LEU A 98 6.44 14.11 -2.13
N PHE A 99 7.09 13.32 -2.97
CA PHE A 99 8.34 13.68 -3.64
C PHE A 99 8.06 14.24 -5.03
N TRP A 100 8.49 15.48 -5.29
CA TRP A 100 8.41 16.07 -6.62
C TRP A 100 9.46 15.43 -7.54
N ALA A 101 8.99 14.62 -8.49
CA ALA A 101 9.82 13.84 -9.39
C ALA A 101 10.15 14.64 -10.68
N ASP A 102 10.60 15.89 -10.54
CA ASP A 102 10.85 16.84 -11.62
C ASP A 102 11.74 16.26 -12.73
N ARG A 103 12.86 15.64 -12.37
CA ARG A 103 13.77 15.06 -13.37
C ARG A 103 13.11 13.91 -14.13
N TYR A 104 12.40 13.03 -13.44
CA TYR A 104 11.69 11.92 -14.09
C TYR A 104 10.52 12.44 -14.95
N GLY A 105 9.76 13.42 -14.42
CA GLY A 105 8.69 14.07 -15.17
C GLY A 105 9.17 14.70 -16.47
N ARG A 106 10.27 15.44 -16.44
CA ARG A 106 10.87 16.04 -17.65
C ARG A 106 11.27 15.01 -18.70
N GLU A 107 11.82 13.87 -18.29
CA GLU A 107 12.16 12.77 -19.22
C GLU A 107 10.91 12.21 -19.92
N LEU A 108 9.73 12.32 -19.32
CA LEU A 108 8.45 11.86 -19.85
C LEU A 108 7.59 12.98 -20.47
N GLY A 109 8.04 14.23 -20.39
CA GLY A 109 7.27 15.39 -20.85
C GLY A 109 6.14 15.82 -19.90
N LEU A 110 6.17 15.40 -18.64
CA LEU A 110 5.25 15.85 -17.58
C LEU A 110 5.86 17.00 -16.78
N GLU A 111 5.08 18.04 -16.49
CA GLU A 111 5.51 19.23 -15.74
C GLU A 111 5.31 19.06 -14.23
N ASP A 112 4.31 18.27 -13.80
CA ASP A 112 3.88 18.18 -12.39
C ASP A 112 3.69 16.72 -11.95
N LEU A 113 4.81 15.96 -11.91
CA LEU A 113 4.85 14.56 -11.48
C LEU A 113 5.35 14.43 -10.05
N TRP A 114 4.60 13.68 -9.24
CA TRP A 114 4.91 13.41 -7.83
C TRP A 114 4.84 11.93 -7.50
N LEU A 115 5.64 11.50 -6.53
CA LEU A 115 5.54 10.15 -5.95
C LEU A 115 5.18 10.24 -4.47
N LYS A 116 4.11 9.56 -4.07
CA LYS A 116 3.78 9.34 -2.66
C LYS A 116 4.55 8.13 -2.15
N LEU A 117 5.64 8.37 -1.41
CA LEU A 117 6.60 7.35 -0.99
C LEU A 117 6.14 6.61 0.27
N CYS A 118 5.09 5.80 0.17
CA CYS A 118 4.51 5.04 1.30
C CYS A 118 5.45 3.95 1.85
N GLY A 119 6.56 3.68 1.17
CA GLY A 119 7.64 2.81 1.67
C GLY A 119 8.55 3.48 2.70
N ASN A 120 8.51 4.83 2.83
CA ASN A 120 9.28 5.57 3.83
C ASN A 120 8.58 5.53 5.20
N THR A 121 8.43 4.33 5.74
CA THR A 121 7.75 4.04 6.99
C THR A 121 8.52 2.94 7.73
N HIS A 122 8.10 2.60 8.96
CA HIS A 122 8.86 1.75 9.89
C HIS A 122 9.29 0.41 9.28
N THR A 123 8.36 -0.35 8.67
CA THR A 123 8.70 -1.66 8.07
C THR A 123 9.02 -1.59 6.57
N GLY A 124 9.03 -0.41 5.99
CA GLY A 124 9.37 -0.19 4.59
C GLY A 124 8.22 -0.46 3.61
N SER A 125 6.96 -0.45 4.06
CA SER A 125 5.79 -0.58 3.18
C SER A 125 4.51 0.04 3.75
N PHE A 126 3.57 0.40 2.88
CA PHE A 126 2.26 0.95 3.24
C PHE A 126 1.40 0.01 4.13
N LYS A 127 1.84 -1.23 4.35
CA LYS A 127 1.13 -2.17 5.23
C LYS A 127 1.11 -1.69 6.68
N ASP A 128 2.07 -0.88 7.08
CA ASP A 128 2.12 -0.25 8.40
C ASP A 128 0.84 0.51 8.72
N LEU A 129 0.31 1.26 7.73
CA LEU A 129 -0.92 2.05 7.89
C LEU A 129 -2.12 1.20 8.29
N GLY A 130 -2.23 0.01 7.72
CA GLY A 130 -3.31 -0.92 8.07
C GLY A 130 -3.06 -1.69 9.36
N MET A 131 -1.79 -2.02 9.66
CA MET A 131 -1.46 -2.82 10.84
C MET A 131 -1.52 -2.04 12.13
N THR A 132 -1.18 -0.75 12.13
CA THR A 132 -1.40 0.13 13.29
C THR A 132 -2.86 0.08 13.75
N VAL A 133 -3.80 0.14 12.81
CA VAL A 133 -5.25 0.13 13.10
C VAL A 133 -5.71 -1.24 13.59
N LEU A 134 -5.32 -2.31 12.89
CA LEU A 134 -5.69 -3.67 13.24
C LEU A 134 -5.16 -4.06 14.64
N VAL A 135 -3.88 -3.85 14.89
CA VAL A 135 -3.25 -4.24 16.16
C VAL A 135 -3.75 -3.38 17.33
N SER A 136 -4.03 -2.10 17.09
CA SER A 136 -4.68 -1.24 18.11
C SER A 136 -6.06 -1.76 18.49
N MET A 137 -6.88 -2.17 17.51
CA MET A 137 -8.19 -2.76 17.80
C MET A 137 -8.06 -4.09 18.53
N VAL A 138 -7.08 -4.93 18.20
CA VAL A 138 -6.83 -6.18 18.95
C VAL A 138 -6.41 -5.88 20.39
N LYS A 139 -5.59 -4.85 20.63
CA LYS A 139 -5.24 -4.41 21.98
C LYS A 139 -6.47 -3.94 22.76
N GLU A 140 -7.37 -3.19 22.11
CA GLU A 140 -8.66 -2.78 22.67
C GLU A 140 -9.54 -3.98 23.02
N MET A 141 -9.69 -4.96 22.10
CA MET A 141 -10.43 -6.20 22.34
C MET A 141 -9.91 -6.93 23.57
N ARG A 142 -8.59 -7.07 23.71
CA ARG A 142 -7.96 -7.70 24.88
C ARG A 142 -8.20 -6.93 26.17
N ALA A 143 -8.11 -5.61 26.14
CA ALA A 143 -8.42 -4.75 27.27
C ALA A 143 -9.87 -4.86 27.71
N ARG A 144 -10.79 -5.13 26.79
CA ARG A 144 -12.20 -5.42 27.06
C ARG A 144 -12.48 -6.89 27.44
N GLY A 145 -11.47 -7.71 27.62
CA GLY A 145 -11.59 -9.11 28.05
C GLY A 145 -11.94 -10.09 26.93
N LYS A 146 -11.85 -9.72 25.66
CA LYS A 146 -12.04 -10.68 24.56
C LYS A 146 -10.87 -11.69 24.53
N ALA A 147 -11.18 -12.94 24.24
CA ALA A 147 -10.21 -14.04 24.25
C ALA A 147 -9.36 -14.08 22.96
N VAL A 148 -8.59 -13.02 22.67
CA VAL A 148 -7.63 -12.98 21.58
C VAL A 148 -6.24 -13.32 22.13
N ARG A 149 -5.71 -14.50 21.77
CA ARG A 149 -4.42 -15.00 22.24
C ARG A 149 -3.24 -14.40 21.49
N ALA A 150 -3.39 -14.32 20.15
CA ALA A 150 -2.36 -13.82 19.24
C ALA A 150 -2.98 -13.22 17.98
N VAL A 151 -2.17 -12.55 17.17
CA VAL A 151 -2.51 -12.15 15.80
C VAL A 151 -1.79 -13.07 14.81
N GLY A 152 -2.45 -13.43 13.70
CA GLY A 152 -1.89 -14.36 12.72
C GLY A 152 -2.10 -13.94 11.28
N CYS A 153 -1.16 -14.28 10.42
CA CYS A 153 -1.33 -14.12 8.97
C CYS A 153 -0.59 -15.20 8.17
N ALA A 154 -1.11 -15.53 7.00
CA ALA A 154 -0.34 -16.19 5.94
C ALA A 154 0.26 -15.10 5.05
N SER A 155 1.58 -14.94 5.06
CA SER A 155 2.27 -13.95 4.23
C SER A 155 3.78 -14.18 4.20
N THR A 156 4.37 -14.10 3.01
CA THR A 156 5.81 -14.17 2.79
C THR A 156 6.49 -12.79 2.69
N GLY A 157 5.76 -11.68 2.92
CA GLY A 157 6.30 -10.35 2.59
C GLY A 157 5.84 -9.22 3.53
N ASP A 158 5.41 -8.10 2.96
CA ASP A 158 5.13 -6.86 3.68
C ASP A 158 4.08 -6.98 4.78
N THR A 159 3.07 -7.85 4.61
CA THR A 159 2.02 -8.05 5.61
C THR A 159 2.58 -8.68 6.89
N SER A 160 3.40 -9.74 6.77
CA SER A 160 4.01 -10.39 7.94
C SER A 160 5.02 -9.50 8.63
N ALA A 161 5.80 -8.72 7.88
CA ALA A 161 6.75 -7.75 8.42
C ALA A 161 6.04 -6.67 9.27
N ALA A 162 4.99 -6.05 8.73
CA ALA A 162 4.22 -5.04 9.44
C ALA A 162 3.50 -5.65 10.66
N LEU A 163 2.84 -6.82 10.50
CA LEU A 163 2.15 -7.49 11.60
C LEU A 163 3.10 -7.77 12.77
N ALA A 164 4.27 -8.35 12.49
CA ALA A 164 5.24 -8.71 13.51
C ALA A 164 5.72 -7.47 14.29
N ALA A 165 6.03 -6.37 13.58
CA ALA A 165 6.51 -5.14 14.18
C ALA A 165 5.46 -4.50 15.11
N TYR A 166 4.23 -4.31 14.64
CA TYR A 166 3.17 -3.70 15.45
C TYR A 166 2.70 -4.58 16.59
N ALA A 167 2.67 -5.91 16.39
CA ALA A 167 2.35 -6.87 17.45
C ALA A 167 3.44 -6.87 18.55
N ALA A 168 4.72 -6.82 18.16
CA ALA A 168 5.83 -6.69 19.11
C ALA A 168 5.71 -5.40 19.95
N ALA A 169 5.42 -4.26 19.31
CA ALA A 169 5.19 -2.99 20.01
C ALA A 169 4.00 -3.04 20.97
N ALA A 170 2.99 -3.87 20.69
CA ALA A 170 1.81 -4.07 21.51
C ALA A 170 1.99 -5.15 22.59
N ALA A 171 3.11 -5.83 22.64
CA ALA A 171 3.31 -7.06 23.45
C ALA A 171 2.24 -8.13 23.19
N ILE A 172 1.83 -8.29 21.93
CA ILE A 172 0.89 -9.31 21.47
C ILE A 172 1.67 -10.36 20.66
N PRO A 173 1.52 -11.66 20.92
CA PRO A 173 2.17 -12.69 20.10
C PRO A 173 1.73 -12.59 18.63
N ALA A 174 2.69 -12.63 17.70
CA ALA A 174 2.44 -12.68 16.27
C ALA A 174 2.81 -14.05 15.72
N ILE A 175 1.96 -14.61 14.85
CA ILE A 175 2.18 -15.90 14.20
C ILE A 175 2.16 -15.69 12.68
N VAL A 176 3.21 -16.16 12.00
CA VAL A 176 3.34 -16.06 10.54
C VAL A 176 3.39 -17.46 9.95
N PHE A 177 2.50 -17.73 9.00
CA PHE A 177 2.47 -18.98 8.25
C PHE A 177 2.94 -18.72 6.82
N LEU A 178 3.82 -19.60 6.30
CA LEU A 178 4.41 -19.44 4.98
C LEU A 178 4.80 -20.80 4.37
N PRO A 179 4.84 -20.91 3.04
CA PRO A 179 5.28 -22.12 2.35
C PRO A 179 6.78 -22.37 2.56
N ARG A 180 7.16 -23.61 2.84
CA ARG A 180 8.57 -23.99 2.95
C ARG A 180 9.32 -23.76 1.64
N GLY A 181 10.54 -23.20 1.71
CA GLY A 181 11.46 -23.08 0.56
C GLY A 181 11.12 -21.99 -0.48
N LYS A 182 10.06 -21.21 -0.27
CA LYS A 182 9.63 -20.14 -1.21
C LYS A 182 9.88 -18.72 -0.71
N ILE A 183 10.85 -18.52 0.20
CA ILE A 183 10.98 -17.25 0.91
C ILE A 183 12.40 -16.72 0.77
N SER A 184 12.51 -15.44 0.41
CA SER A 184 13.78 -14.73 0.50
C SER A 184 14.07 -14.37 1.96
N ILE A 185 15.35 -14.43 2.35
CA ILE A 185 15.81 -14.01 3.69
C ILE A 185 15.43 -12.56 3.95
N ALA A 186 15.49 -11.70 2.94
CA ALA A 186 15.14 -10.29 3.05
C ALA A 186 13.68 -10.04 3.47
N GLN A 187 12.75 -10.92 3.10
CA GLN A 187 11.35 -10.84 3.50
C GLN A 187 11.08 -11.44 4.88
N LEU A 188 11.88 -12.46 5.26
CA LEU A 188 11.69 -13.18 6.52
C LEU A 188 12.38 -12.49 7.71
N ILE A 189 13.41 -11.71 7.47
CA ILE A 189 14.24 -11.16 8.55
C ILE A 189 13.46 -10.24 9.51
N GLN A 190 12.53 -9.44 8.99
CA GLN A 190 11.74 -8.53 9.85
C GLN A 190 10.82 -9.29 10.81
N PRO A 191 9.96 -10.25 10.39
CA PRO A 191 9.19 -11.07 11.32
C PRO A 191 10.05 -11.79 12.37
N VAL A 192 11.16 -12.38 11.97
CA VAL A 192 12.06 -13.09 12.88
C VAL A 192 12.70 -12.13 13.90
N ALA A 193 13.23 -11.00 13.44
CA ALA A 193 13.85 -10.00 14.30
C ALA A 193 12.87 -9.37 15.30
N ASN A 194 11.59 -9.24 14.93
CA ASN A 194 10.53 -8.75 15.81
C ASN A 194 9.91 -9.86 16.70
N GLY A 195 10.50 -11.06 16.72
CA GLY A 195 10.09 -12.14 17.61
C GLY A 195 8.78 -12.83 17.23
N ALA A 196 8.32 -12.74 16.00
CA ALA A 196 7.15 -13.48 15.54
C ALA A 196 7.44 -14.99 15.50
N ILE A 197 6.44 -15.80 15.83
CA ILE A 197 6.49 -17.26 15.68
C ILE A 197 6.24 -17.58 14.19
N VAL A 198 7.26 -18.11 13.52
CA VAL A 198 7.20 -18.39 12.08
C VAL A 198 7.10 -19.86 11.81
N PHE A 199 6.02 -20.29 11.15
CA PHE A 199 5.80 -21.66 10.70
C PHE A 199 6.01 -21.77 9.18
N ALA A 200 7.01 -22.54 8.77
CA ALA A 200 7.24 -22.90 7.37
C ALA A 200 6.56 -24.24 7.10
N LEU A 201 5.42 -24.20 6.39
CA LEU A 201 4.58 -25.36 6.14
C LEU A 201 4.93 -26.02 4.79
N ASP A 202 4.73 -27.32 4.73
CA ASP A 202 4.94 -28.11 3.51
C ASP A 202 3.68 -28.07 2.62
N THR A 203 3.36 -26.87 2.14
CA THR A 203 2.22 -26.57 1.27
C THR A 203 2.50 -25.29 0.48
N ASP A 204 1.56 -24.88 -0.36
CA ASP A 204 1.58 -23.58 -1.05
C ASP A 204 0.94 -22.46 -0.20
N PHE A 205 0.78 -21.28 -0.81
CA PHE A 205 0.19 -20.13 -0.13
C PHE A 205 -1.29 -20.36 0.23
N ASP A 206 -2.06 -21.03 -0.63
CA ASP A 206 -3.48 -21.28 -0.41
C ASP A 206 -3.68 -22.28 0.74
N GLY A 207 -2.84 -23.31 0.83
CA GLY A 207 -2.81 -24.21 1.97
C GLY A 207 -2.46 -23.51 3.29
N CYS A 208 -1.49 -22.58 3.27
CA CYS A 208 -1.22 -21.74 4.44
C CYS A 208 -2.45 -20.89 4.85
N MET A 209 -3.16 -20.32 3.87
CA MET A 209 -4.37 -19.54 4.12
C MET A 209 -5.49 -20.36 4.71
N GLU A 210 -5.65 -21.61 4.27
CA GLU A 210 -6.65 -22.54 4.83
C GLU A 210 -6.35 -22.86 6.29
N ILE A 211 -5.10 -23.21 6.60
CA ILE A 211 -4.67 -23.49 7.98
C ILE A 211 -4.87 -22.30 8.90
N VAL A 212 -4.47 -21.07 8.48
CA VAL A 212 -4.62 -19.90 9.34
C VAL A 212 -6.08 -19.54 9.60
N LYS A 213 -6.98 -19.77 8.63
CA LYS A 213 -8.43 -19.59 8.84
C LYS A 213 -8.98 -20.56 9.88
N GLN A 214 -8.63 -21.86 9.78
CA GLN A 214 -9.06 -22.87 10.74
C GLN A 214 -8.56 -22.56 12.16
N ILE A 215 -7.31 -22.09 12.29
CA ILE A 215 -6.72 -21.69 13.58
C ILE A 215 -7.43 -20.43 14.12
N ALA A 216 -7.73 -19.47 13.25
CA ALA A 216 -8.45 -18.26 13.66
C ALA A 216 -9.84 -18.58 14.22
N ASP A 217 -10.54 -19.51 13.61
CA ASP A 217 -11.89 -19.90 14.03
C ASP A 217 -11.92 -20.70 15.36
N LYS A 218 -10.86 -21.47 15.66
CA LYS A 218 -10.89 -22.45 16.77
C LYS A 218 -10.01 -22.06 17.96
N ASP A 219 -8.92 -21.33 17.73
CA ASP A 219 -7.84 -21.21 18.71
C ASP A 219 -7.64 -19.78 19.25
N GLY A 220 -8.51 -18.83 18.91
CA GLY A 220 -8.46 -17.46 19.39
C GLY A 220 -7.32 -16.64 18.77
N ILE A 221 -6.93 -16.96 17.55
CA ILE A 221 -5.95 -16.20 16.77
C ILE A 221 -6.69 -15.20 15.87
N TYR A 222 -6.41 -13.91 16.04
CA TYR A 222 -7.03 -12.86 15.23
C TYR A 222 -6.39 -12.77 13.86
N LEU A 223 -7.20 -12.92 12.80
CA LEU A 223 -6.71 -12.96 11.42
C LEU A 223 -6.38 -11.57 10.89
N ALA A 224 -5.13 -11.38 10.44
CA ALA A 224 -4.60 -10.12 9.95
C ALA A 224 -4.42 -10.03 8.42
N ASN A 225 -4.94 -10.98 7.66
CA ASN A 225 -4.88 -11.00 6.20
C ASN A 225 -5.74 -9.91 5.54
N SER A 226 -5.66 -9.79 4.21
CA SER A 226 -6.27 -8.70 3.42
C SER A 226 -7.79 -8.61 3.53
N MET A 227 -8.48 -9.66 3.94
CA MET A 227 -9.93 -9.68 4.17
C MET A 227 -10.35 -8.85 5.39
N ASN A 228 -9.44 -8.55 6.32
CA ASN A 228 -9.76 -7.75 7.50
C ASN A 228 -9.94 -6.26 7.13
N SER A 229 -11.19 -5.78 7.27
CA SER A 229 -11.58 -4.44 6.85
C SER A 229 -10.99 -3.31 7.70
N LEU A 230 -10.50 -3.59 8.92
CA LEU A 230 -9.82 -2.58 9.75
C LEU A 230 -8.57 -2.02 9.08
N ARG A 231 -7.89 -2.84 8.27
CA ARG A 231 -6.70 -2.40 7.53
C ARG A 231 -6.99 -1.28 6.53
N ILE A 232 -8.19 -1.28 5.95
CA ILE A 232 -8.64 -0.25 5.01
C ILE A 232 -8.70 1.12 5.70
N GLU A 233 -9.05 1.17 6.99
CA GLU A 233 -9.19 2.43 7.74
C GLU A 233 -7.86 3.16 7.92
N GLY A 234 -6.78 2.44 8.08
CA GLY A 234 -5.44 3.05 8.09
C GLY A 234 -4.96 3.39 6.67
N GLN A 235 -5.14 2.47 5.72
CA GLN A 235 -4.67 2.67 4.34
C GLN A 235 -5.40 3.81 3.61
N LYS A 236 -6.64 4.15 3.97
CA LYS A 236 -7.38 5.28 3.36
C LYS A 236 -6.72 6.63 3.61
N THR A 237 -5.88 6.74 4.66
CA THR A 237 -5.15 7.98 4.95
C THR A 237 -4.17 8.37 3.87
N VAL A 238 -3.74 7.45 2.99
CA VAL A 238 -2.87 7.76 1.83
C VAL A 238 -3.51 8.81 0.93
N GLY A 239 -4.79 8.62 0.55
CA GLY A 239 -5.50 9.59 -0.28
C GLY A 239 -5.73 10.94 0.43
N ILE A 240 -6.01 10.89 1.73
CA ILE A 240 -6.18 12.10 2.55
C ILE A 240 -4.87 12.87 2.64
N GLU A 241 -3.74 12.18 2.90
CA GLU A 241 -2.42 12.80 2.99
C GLU A 241 -1.95 13.42 1.66
N ILE A 242 -2.21 12.77 0.52
CA ILE A 242 -1.87 13.34 -0.80
C ILE A 242 -2.52 14.72 -0.96
N VAL A 243 -3.82 14.79 -0.69
CA VAL A 243 -4.57 16.05 -0.83
C VAL A 243 -4.14 17.08 0.23
N GLN A 244 -3.92 16.64 1.46
CA GLN A 244 -3.43 17.48 2.55
C GLN A 244 -2.03 18.06 2.23
N GLN A 245 -1.12 17.28 1.66
CA GLN A 245 0.24 17.72 1.30
C GLN A 245 0.27 18.65 0.07
N PHE A 246 -0.83 18.75 -0.67
CA PHE A 246 -1.07 19.75 -1.70
C PHE A 246 -1.95 20.92 -1.20
N ASP A 247 -1.87 21.25 0.08
CA ASP A 247 -2.67 22.34 0.68
C ASP A 247 -4.17 22.20 0.40
N TRP A 248 -4.68 20.95 0.42
CA TRP A 248 -6.05 20.56 0.12
C TRP A 248 -6.48 20.73 -1.35
N GLU A 249 -5.52 20.86 -2.25
CA GLU A 249 -5.76 20.76 -3.68
C GLU A 249 -5.75 19.29 -4.14
N VAL A 250 -6.69 18.95 -5.00
CA VAL A 250 -6.81 17.58 -5.52
C VAL A 250 -5.96 17.45 -6.79
N PRO A 251 -5.06 16.45 -6.94
CA PRO A 251 -4.36 16.20 -8.19
C PRO A 251 -5.33 15.76 -9.29
N ASP A 252 -4.89 15.75 -10.54
CA ASP A 252 -5.71 15.28 -11.66
C ASP A 252 -5.74 13.75 -11.70
N TRP A 253 -4.61 13.12 -11.41
CA TRP A 253 -4.47 11.68 -11.47
C TRP A 253 -3.78 11.12 -10.22
N ILE A 254 -4.28 9.97 -9.73
CA ILE A 254 -3.58 9.15 -8.75
C ILE A 254 -3.46 7.74 -9.31
N ILE A 255 -2.21 7.26 -9.45
CA ILE A 255 -1.89 5.95 -10.01
C ILE A 255 -1.40 5.04 -8.88
N ILE A 256 -2.01 3.87 -8.74
CA ILE A 256 -1.74 2.95 -7.64
C ILE A 256 -1.62 1.51 -8.14
N PRO A 257 -0.60 0.73 -7.73
CA PRO A 257 -0.53 -0.68 -8.08
C PRO A 257 -1.60 -1.50 -7.36
N GLY A 258 -2.24 -2.44 -8.07
CA GLY A 258 -3.37 -3.23 -7.59
C GLY A 258 -3.10 -4.73 -7.56
N GLY A 259 -3.04 -5.33 -6.37
CA GLY A 259 -3.03 -6.78 -6.15
C GLY A 259 -4.36 -7.28 -5.58
N ASN A 260 -4.49 -7.43 -4.25
CA ASN A 260 -5.77 -7.73 -3.58
C ASN A 260 -6.81 -6.59 -3.65
N LEU A 261 -6.44 -5.45 -4.25
CA LEU A 261 -7.28 -4.29 -4.53
C LEU A 261 -7.82 -3.56 -3.27
N GLY A 262 -7.40 -3.97 -2.09
CA GLY A 262 -7.77 -3.29 -0.85
C GLY A 262 -7.22 -1.86 -0.78
N ASN A 263 -6.00 -1.62 -1.26
CA ASN A 263 -5.38 -0.30 -1.32
C ASN A 263 -6.10 0.66 -2.28
N VAL A 264 -6.58 0.17 -3.44
CA VAL A 264 -7.40 0.94 -4.37
C VAL A 264 -8.71 1.36 -3.71
N SER A 265 -9.38 0.42 -3.05
CA SER A 265 -10.60 0.67 -2.29
C SER A 265 -10.40 1.64 -1.13
N ALA A 266 -9.26 1.54 -0.43
CA ALA A 266 -8.90 2.43 0.66
C ALA A 266 -8.62 3.86 0.16
N LEU A 267 -7.87 4.00 -0.93
CA LEU A 267 -7.60 5.28 -1.57
C LEU A 267 -8.91 6.02 -1.89
N ALA A 268 -9.82 5.33 -2.61
CA ALA A 268 -11.12 5.89 -2.95
C ALA A 268 -11.94 6.25 -1.71
N LYS A 269 -11.96 5.40 -0.69
CA LYS A 269 -12.68 5.66 0.58
C LYS A 269 -12.17 6.93 1.28
N GLY A 270 -10.87 7.13 1.34
CA GLY A 270 -10.29 8.35 1.93
C GLY A 270 -10.68 9.62 1.17
N LEU A 271 -10.60 9.56 -0.16
CA LEU A 271 -10.98 10.65 -1.04
C LEU A 271 -12.49 10.93 -1.01
N ASP A 272 -13.36 9.91 -0.90
CA ASP A 272 -14.80 10.08 -0.74
C ASP A 272 -15.14 10.82 0.56
N MET A 273 -14.46 10.49 1.67
CA MET A 273 -14.65 11.21 2.94
C MET A 273 -14.28 12.70 2.82
N LEU A 274 -13.22 13.03 2.09
CA LEU A 274 -12.84 14.44 1.85
C LEU A 274 -13.94 15.21 1.12
N VAL A 275 -14.56 14.60 0.12
CA VAL A 275 -15.66 15.23 -0.64
C VAL A 275 -16.93 15.31 0.20
N GLU A 276 -17.32 14.21 0.86
CA GLU A 276 -18.56 14.12 1.61
C GLU A 276 -18.57 15.04 2.85
N LEU A 277 -17.41 15.25 3.46
CA LEU A 277 -17.23 16.13 4.62
C LEU A 277 -16.85 17.59 4.22
N GLY A 278 -16.85 17.89 2.92
CA GLY A 278 -16.70 19.25 2.41
C GLY A 278 -15.29 19.85 2.52
N LEU A 279 -14.25 19.00 2.56
CA LEU A 279 -12.87 19.49 2.55
C LEU A 279 -12.42 19.82 1.13
N VAL A 280 -12.92 19.10 0.14
CA VAL A 280 -12.67 19.33 -1.29
C VAL A 280 -13.95 19.19 -2.10
N THR A 281 -13.97 19.73 -3.33
CA THR A 281 -15.16 19.75 -4.20
C THR A 281 -15.04 18.86 -5.44
N ARG A 282 -13.84 18.38 -5.75
CA ARG A 282 -13.59 17.52 -6.91
C ARG A 282 -12.92 16.20 -6.52
N ARG A 283 -12.93 15.24 -7.43
CA ARG A 283 -12.24 13.95 -7.32
C ARG A 283 -11.11 13.88 -8.34
N PRO A 284 -9.97 13.22 -8.02
CA PRO A 284 -8.97 12.88 -9.03
C PRO A 284 -9.50 11.73 -9.89
N ARG A 285 -8.89 11.49 -11.05
CA ARG A 285 -9.02 10.21 -11.75
C ARG A 285 -8.07 9.18 -11.13
N ILE A 286 -8.52 7.94 -10.95
CA ILE A 286 -7.71 6.86 -10.38
C ILE A 286 -7.27 5.90 -11.47
N VAL A 287 -5.98 5.58 -11.52
CA VAL A 287 -5.46 4.48 -12.34
C VAL A 287 -5.06 3.33 -11.43
N CYS A 288 -5.70 2.17 -11.62
CA CYS A 288 -5.26 0.92 -11.00
C CYS A 288 -4.33 0.18 -11.96
N ALA A 289 -3.08 -0.01 -11.57
CA ALA A 289 -2.07 -0.67 -12.39
C ALA A 289 -1.86 -2.12 -11.93
N GLN A 290 -1.94 -3.09 -12.84
CA GLN A 290 -1.72 -4.51 -12.56
C GLN A 290 -0.53 -5.06 -13.35
N ALA A 291 0.19 -6.03 -12.79
CA ALA A 291 1.15 -6.82 -13.57
C ALA A 291 0.39 -7.66 -14.60
N GLN A 292 0.87 -7.71 -15.84
CA GLN A 292 0.24 -8.45 -16.95
C GLN A 292 0.02 -9.93 -16.60
N ASN A 293 0.94 -10.51 -15.84
CA ASN A 293 0.87 -11.89 -15.38
C ASN A 293 -0.16 -12.13 -14.25
N ALA A 294 -0.76 -11.06 -13.72
CA ALA A 294 -1.74 -11.10 -12.62
C ALA A 294 -2.74 -9.94 -12.74
N ASN A 295 -3.52 -9.91 -13.82
CA ASN A 295 -4.32 -8.78 -14.28
C ASN A 295 -5.85 -8.99 -14.35
N PRO A 296 -6.50 -9.68 -13.39
CA PRO A 296 -7.92 -10.00 -13.50
C PRO A 296 -8.81 -8.75 -13.59
N LEU A 297 -8.47 -7.66 -12.90
CA LEU A 297 -9.24 -6.41 -12.95
C LEU A 297 -9.10 -5.71 -14.30
N TYR A 298 -7.89 -5.72 -14.90
CA TYR A 298 -7.68 -5.19 -16.26
C TYR A 298 -8.53 -5.93 -17.29
N ARG A 299 -8.56 -7.26 -17.23
CA ARG A 299 -9.40 -8.07 -18.10
C ARG A 299 -10.89 -7.75 -17.93
N ALA A 300 -11.36 -7.57 -16.70
CA ALA A 300 -12.74 -7.15 -16.45
C ALA A 300 -13.01 -5.72 -16.97
N TYR A 301 -12.07 -4.79 -16.79
CA TYR A 301 -12.15 -3.43 -17.31
C TYR A 301 -12.28 -3.40 -18.83
N LYS A 302 -11.48 -4.19 -19.56
CA LYS A 302 -11.52 -4.29 -21.02
C LYS A 302 -12.87 -4.84 -21.55
N ARG A 303 -13.64 -5.52 -20.69
CA ARG A 303 -15.00 -5.98 -20.95
C ARG A 303 -16.08 -5.06 -20.37
N GLY A 304 -15.75 -3.82 -20.03
CA GLY A 304 -16.69 -2.85 -19.43
C GLY A 304 -17.18 -3.21 -18.04
N PHE A 305 -16.50 -4.12 -17.34
CA PHE A 305 -16.94 -4.67 -16.04
C PHE A 305 -18.28 -5.42 -16.09
N GLU A 306 -18.63 -6.02 -17.21
CA GLU A 306 -19.82 -6.87 -17.34
C GLU A 306 -19.70 -8.14 -16.50
N SER A 307 -18.50 -8.68 -16.40
CA SER A 307 -18.17 -9.83 -15.55
C SER A 307 -16.79 -9.69 -14.93
N PHE A 308 -16.59 -10.29 -13.76
CA PHE A 308 -15.29 -10.49 -13.15
C PHE A 308 -15.01 -11.99 -13.05
N GLU A 309 -13.89 -12.42 -13.61
CA GLU A 309 -13.43 -13.80 -13.59
C GLU A 309 -12.06 -13.88 -12.95
N PRO A 310 -11.87 -14.68 -11.90
CA PRO A 310 -10.55 -14.99 -11.38
C PRO A 310 -9.68 -15.66 -12.44
N ILE A 311 -8.37 -15.45 -12.33
CA ILE A 311 -7.38 -16.09 -13.20
C ILE A 311 -6.33 -16.84 -12.38
N ALA A 312 -5.66 -17.80 -12.98
CA ALA A 312 -4.41 -18.32 -12.43
C ALA A 312 -3.31 -17.29 -12.68
N ALA A 313 -2.80 -16.66 -11.61
CA ALA A 313 -1.72 -15.70 -11.72
C ALA A 313 -0.41 -16.41 -12.07
N LEU A 314 0.28 -15.91 -13.09
CA LEU A 314 1.62 -16.36 -13.46
C LEU A 314 2.69 -15.64 -12.62
N PRO A 315 3.93 -16.16 -12.56
CA PRO A 315 5.03 -15.48 -11.89
C PRO A 315 5.26 -14.07 -12.40
N THR A 316 5.52 -13.15 -11.50
CA THR A 316 5.85 -11.74 -11.81
C THR A 316 6.93 -11.23 -10.86
N LEU A 317 7.77 -10.31 -11.33
CA LEU A 317 8.73 -9.57 -10.52
C LEU A 317 8.03 -8.79 -9.40
N ALA A 318 6.80 -8.36 -9.66
CA ALA A 318 5.94 -7.69 -8.68
C ALA A 318 5.18 -8.70 -7.79
N SER A 319 5.91 -9.57 -7.11
CA SER A 319 5.40 -10.74 -6.39
C SER A 319 4.28 -10.48 -5.38
N ALA A 320 4.27 -9.34 -4.69
CA ALA A 320 3.22 -9.02 -3.70
C ALA A 320 1.86 -8.65 -4.34
N ILE A 321 1.80 -8.46 -5.66
CA ILE A 321 0.58 -8.28 -6.44
C ILE A 321 0.31 -9.42 -7.42
N GLN A 322 0.99 -10.56 -7.28
CA GLN A 322 0.74 -11.80 -8.01
C GLN A 322 -0.56 -12.45 -7.51
N ILE A 323 -1.69 -11.84 -7.80
CA ILE A 323 -3.00 -12.23 -7.26
C ILE A 323 -4.00 -12.38 -8.40
N GLY A 324 -4.47 -13.61 -8.59
CA GLY A 324 -5.45 -13.94 -9.62
C GLY A 324 -6.91 -13.83 -9.17
N ASN A 325 -7.16 -13.88 -7.85
CA ASN A 325 -8.49 -13.75 -7.25
C ASN A 325 -8.48 -12.70 -6.11
N PRO A 326 -8.50 -11.40 -6.43
CA PRO A 326 -8.41 -10.34 -5.44
C PRO A 326 -9.67 -10.24 -4.57
N VAL A 327 -9.48 -10.22 -3.26
CA VAL A 327 -10.58 -10.15 -2.27
C VAL A 327 -11.47 -8.92 -2.44
N SER A 328 -10.87 -7.77 -2.77
CA SER A 328 -11.59 -6.48 -2.80
C SER A 328 -12.03 -6.03 -4.19
N TYR A 329 -12.18 -6.96 -5.16
CA TYR A 329 -12.49 -6.60 -6.55
C TYR A 329 -13.78 -5.81 -6.71
N VAL A 330 -14.85 -6.17 -5.97
CA VAL A 330 -16.14 -5.46 -6.02
C VAL A 330 -15.98 -3.99 -5.63
N LYS A 331 -15.27 -3.74 -4.53
CA LYS A 331 -15.01 -2.38 -4.04
C LYS A 331 -14.11 -1.59 -4.99
N ALA A 332 -13.15 -2.26 -5.64
CA ALA A 332 -12.26 -1.63 -6.60
C ALA A 332 -12.98 -1.27 -7.90
N ILE A 333 -13.84 -2.14 -8.43
CA ILE A 333 -14.67 -1.84 -9.61
C ILE A 333 -15.55 -0.62 -9.35
N ASP A 334 -16.23 -0.59 -8.20
CA ASP A 334 -17.04 0.55 -7.80
C ASP A 334 -16.20 1.84 -7.71
N ALA A 335 -15.02 1.78 -7.10
CA ALA A 335 -14.09 2.91 -7.03
C ALA A 335 -13.68 3.40 -8.43
N ILE A 336 -13.24 2.51 -9.31
CA ILE A 336 -12.83 2.86 -10.68
C ILE A 336 -13.98 3.53 -11.44
N LYS A 337 -15.21 3.00 -11.35
CA LYS A 337 -16.38 3.61 -11.99
C LYS A 337 -16.69 5.01 -11.44
N ARG A 338 -16.67 5.20 -10.11
CA ARG A 338 -16.99 6.51 -9.46
C ARG A 338 -15.95 7.60 -9.71
N TYR A 339 -14.70 7.21 -10.00
CA TYR A 339 -13.57 8.11 -10.18
C TYR A 339 -13.19 8.32 -11.66
N ASP A 340 -14.06 7.96 -12.62
CA ASP A 340 -13.73 7.95 -14.05
C ASP A 340 -12.34 7.34 -14.29
N GLY A 341 -12.11 6.23 -13.60
CA GLY A 341 -10.79 5.62 -13.49
C GLY A 341 -10.45 4.72 -14.66
N ILE A 342 -9.19 4.36 -14.70
CA ILE A 342 -8.61 3.47 -15.72
C ILE A 342 -7.99 2.27 -15.02
N VAL A 343 -8.08 1.09 -15.63
CA VAL A 343 -7.23 -0.03 -15.25
C VAL A 343 -6.25 -0.27 -16.38
N GLU A 344 -4.95 -0.24 -16.06
CA GLU A 344 -3.87 -0.47 -17.03
C GLU A 344 -2.97 -1.62 -16.53
N GLU A 345 -2.26 -2.27 -17.45
CA GLU A 345 -1.33 -3.34 -17.10
C GLU A 345 0.10 -3.01 -17.53
N ALA A 346 1.05 -3.71 -16.92
CA ALA A 346 2.46 -3.63 -17.30
C ALA A 346 3.06 -5.04 -17.44
N SER A 347 3.80 -5.28 -18.51
CA SER A 347 4.63 -6.47 -18.69
C SER A 347 5.84 -6.44 -17.75
N GLU A 348 6.53 -7.57 -17.61
CA GLU A 348 7.73 -7.70 -16.79
C GLU A 348 8.85 -6.74 -17.26
N SER A 349 9.02 -6.57 -18.57
CA SER A 349 9.98 -5.62 -19.15
C SER A 349 9.59 -4.17 -18.85
N GLU A 350 8.33 -3.79 -19.07
CA GLU A 350 7.85 -2.43 -18.82
C GLU A 350 8.01 -2.03 -17.36
N LEU A 351 7.60 -2.89 -16.41
CA LEU A 351 7.74 -2.58 -14.99
C LEU A 351 9.19 -2.47 -14.53
N ALA A 352 10.08 -3.30 -15.08
CA ALA A 352 11.49 -3.29 -14.73
C ALA A 352 12.20 -2.03 -15.25
N GLU A 353 11.93 -1.66 -16.52
CA GLU A 353 12.47 -0.48 -17.15
C GLU A 353 11.96 0.82 -16.51
N ALA A 354 10.65 0.92 -16.24
CA ALA A 354 10.09 2.10 -15.58
C ALA A 354 10.66 2.29 -14.16
N ALA A 355 10.82 1.19 -13.40
CA ALA A 355 11.46 1.24 -12.09
C ALA A 355 12.92 1.70 -12.18
N ALA A 356 13.70 1.16 -13.12
CA ALA A 356 15.11 1.51 -13.29
C ALA A 356 15.28 2.95 -13.78
N ARG A 357 14.44 3.43 -14.71
CA ARG A 357 14.42 4.82 -15.17
C ARG A 357 14.15 5.78 -14.01
N ALA A 358 13.13 5.51 -13.22
CA ALA A 358 12.80 6.31 -12.05
C ALA A 358 13.94 6.33 -11.02
N ASP A 359 14.56 5.18 -10.73
CA ASP A 359 15.67 5.08 -9.78
C ASP A 359 16.88 5.93 -10.19
N ARG A 360 17.16 6.06 -11.49
CA ARG A 360 18.24 6.94 -12.00
C ARG A 360 18.00 8.43 -11.74
N THR A 361 16.81 8.80 -11.34
CA THR A 361 16.45 10.18 -10.97
C THR A 361 16.49 10.45 -9.47
N GLY A 362 16.98 9.49 -8.67
CA GLY A 362 17.11 9.59 -7.22
C GLY A 362 16.00 8.90 -6.43
N LEU A 363 15.10 8.22 -7.11
CA LEU A 363 14.09 7.36 -6.48
C LEU A 363 14.68 5.97 -6.17
N PHE A 364 14.02 5.19 -5.31
CA PHE A 364 14.41 3.81 -5.06
C PHE A 364 13.16 2.96 -4.76
N ASN A 365 12.53 2.49 -5.83
CA ASN A 365 11.20 1.94 -5.81
C ASN A 365 11.19 0.40 -5.80
N CYS A 366 10.12 -0.19 -5.26
CA CYS A 366 9.84 -1.62 -5.39
C CYS A 366 9.30 -1.97 -6.79
N PRO A 367 9.32 -3.25 -7.21
CA PRO A 367 8.79 -3.67 -8.52
C PRO A 367 7.29 -3.40 -8.69
N HIS A 368 6.51 -3.40 -7.62
CA HIS A 368 5.08 -3.04 -7.66
C HIS A 368 4.87 -1.58 -8.06
N THR A 369 5.72 -0.69 -7.55
CA THR A 369 5.74 0.72 -7.99
C THR A 369 6.15 0.80 -9.47
N GLY A 370 7.06 -0.07 -9.93
CA GLY A 370 7.40 -0.20 -11.36
C GLY A 370 6.18 -0.46 -12.24
N VAL A 371 5.24 -1.29 -11.79
CA VAL A 371 3.96 -1.52 -12.50
C VAL A 371 3.15 -0.23 -12.63
N ALA A 372 3.06 0.56 -11.56
CA ALA A 372 2.32 1.83 -11.58
C ALA A 372 3.02 2.89 -12.46
N LEU A 373 4.35 2.94 -12.43
CA LEU A 373 5.14 3.83 -13.27
C LEU A 373 5.00 3.47 -14.75
N ALA A 374 5.08 2.20 -15.11
CA ALA A 374 4.89 1.74 -16.49
C ALA A 374 3.47 2.04 -17.01
N ALA A 375 2.44 1.83 -16.19
CA ALA A 375 1.08 2.22 -16.54
C ALA A 375 0.96 3.73 -16.78
N MET A 376 1.58 4.55 -15.94
CA MET A 376 1.67 6.00 -16.14
C MET A 376 2.35 6.35 -17.45
N GLU A 377 3.54 5.80 -17.73
CA GLU A 377 4.28 6.05 -18.97
C GLU A 377 3.43 5.75 -20.21
N LYS A 378 2.67 4.64 -20.22
CA LYS A 378 1.75 4.30 -21.29
C LYS A 378 0.65 5.34 -21.48
N LEU A 379 0.05 5.80 -20.38
CA LEU A 379 -1.03 6.78 -20.44
C LEU A 379 -0.55 8.18 -20.83
N VAL A 380 0.70 8.52 -20.53
CA VAL A 380 1.36 9.73 -21.04
C VAL A 380 1.64 9.58 -22.54
N ALA A 381 2.25 8.47 -22.95
CA ALA A 381 2.62 8.23 -24.35
C ALA A 381 1.41 8.24 -25.31
N ASN A 382 0.25 7.76 -24.85
CA ASN A 382 -0.99 7.76 -25.65
C ASN A 382 -1.82 9.06 -25.50
N GLY A 383 -1.35 10.06 -24.74
CA GLY A 383 -1.99 11.35 -24.56
C GLY A 383 -3.21 11.35 -23.62
N THR A 384 -3.48 10.26 -22.89
CA THR A 384 -4.54 10.21 -21.88
C THR A 384 -4.20 11.10 -20.69
N ILE A 385 -2.97 11.04 -20.20
CA ILE A 385 -2.41 11.96 -19.22
C ILE A 385 -1.72 13.08 -20.00
N LYS A 386 -2.12 14.32 -19.74
CA LYS A 386 -1.59 15.50 -20.43
C LYS A 386 -0.36 16.05 -19.74
N LYS A 387 0.48 16.77 -20.48
CA LYS A 387 1.70 17.40 -20.00
C LYS A 387 1.50 18.26 -18.75
N SER A 388 0.38 18.99 -18.69
CA SER A 388 0.04 19.94 -17.62
C SER A 388 -0.71 19.31 -16.44
N ASP A 389 -1.06 18.02 -16.51
CA ASP A 389 -1.80 17.35 -15.44
C ASP A 389 -0.90 17.15 -14.22
N ARG A 390 -1.45 17.38 -13.03
CA ARG A 390 -0.80 16.99 -11.76
C ARG A 390 -1.01 15.49 -11.53
N VAL A 391 0.07 14.74 -11.58
CA VAL A 391 0.08 13.28 -11.50
C VAL A 391 0.76 12.83 -10.23
N VAL A 392 0.11 11.93 -9.47
CA VAL A 392 0.70 11.29 -8.29
C VAL A 392 0.77 9.78 -8.50
N VAL A 393 1.95 9.20 -8.36
CA VAL A 393 2.15 7.75 -8.34
C VAL A 393 2.36 7.29 -6.90
N VAL A 394 1.59 6.31 -6.45
CA VAL A 394 1.73 5.73 -5.10
C VAL A 394 2.81 4.66 -5.12
N SER A 395 3.96 4.96 -4.51
CA SER A 395 5.04 4.01 -4.26
C SER A 395 4.75 3.23 -2.98
N THR A 396 4.42 1.95 -3.11
CA THR A 396 3.85 1.16 -2.02
C THR A 396 4.86 0.56 -1.05
N ALA A 397 6.11 0.36 -1.49
CA ALA A 397 7.17 -0.18 -0.65
C ALA A 397 8.55 0.37 -1.06
N HIS A 398 9.49 0.34 -0.13
CA HIS A 398 10.87 0.77 -0.34
C HIS A 398 11.65 -0.30 -1.13
N GLY A 399 12.53 0.13 -2.04
CA GLY A 399 13.35 -0.75 -2.89
C GLY A 399 14.24 -1.72 -2.09
N LEU A 400 14.68 -1.35 -0.89
CA LEU A 400 15.49 -2.23 -0.02
C LEU A 400 14.80 -3.55 0.36
N LYS A 401 13.48 -3.63 0.26
CA LYS A 401 12.75 -4.89 0.48
C LYS A 401 12.84 -5.85 -0.70
N PHE A 402 13.32 -5.38 -1.86
CA PHE A 402 13.34 -6.11 -3.14
C PHE A 402 14.73 -6.05 -3.78
N ILE A 403 15.77 -6.30 -2.95
CA ILE A 403 17.18 -6.21 -3.36
C ILE A 403 17.50 -7.13 -4.53
N ASP A 404 16.99 -8.38 -4.50
CA ASP A 404 17.23 -9.36 -5.57
C ASP A 404 16.73 -8.87 -6.93
N PHE A 405 15.58 -8.19 -6.98
CA PHE A 405 15.07 -7.57 -8.19
C PHE A 405 16.06 -6.52 -8.74
N LYS A 406 16.55 -5.63 -7.86
CA LYS A 406 17.48 -4.57 -8.25
C LYS A 406 18.81 -5.13 -8.73
N LEU A 407 19.39 -6.09 -8.00
CA LEU A 407 20.65 -6.74 -8.38
C LEU A 407 20.51 -7.44 -9.72
N LYS A 408 19.52 -8.31 -9.88
CA LYS A 408 19.29 -9.05 -11.13
C LYS A 408 19.10 -8.14 -12.34
N TYR A 409 18.38 -7.00 -12.16
CA TYR A 409 18.22 -6.02 -13.22
C TYR A 409 19.54 -5.41 -13.66
N HIS A 410 20.34 -4.89 -12.72
CA HIS A 410 21.61 -4.24 -13.04
C HIS A 410 22.71 -5.21 -13.52
N GLU A 411 22.60 -6.48 -13.16
CA GLU A 411 23.45 -7.58 -13.62
C GLU A 411 22.92 -8.25 -14.91
N MET A 412 21.80 -7.75 -15.48
CA MET A 412 21.17 -8.28 -16.69
C MET A 412 20.80 -9.77 -16.57
N ARG A 413 20.32 -10.19 -15.38
CA ARG A 413 20.00 -11.59 -15.06
C ARG A 413 18.50 -11.84 -14.84
N ILE A 414 17.63 -10.91 -15.26
CA ILE A 414 16.18 -11.14 -15.25
C ILE A 414 15.83 -11.84 -16.57
N GLU A 415 15.32 -13.06 -16.47
CA GLU A 415 14.91 -13.83 -17.63
C GLU A 415 13.79 -13.13 -18.42
N GLY A 416 13.96 -13.02 -19.74
CA GLY A 416 13.00 -12.39 -20.64
C GLY A 416 12.93 -10.86 -20.54
N VAL A 417 13.80 -10.21 -19.77
CA VAL A 417 13.89 -8.74 -19.66
C VAL A 417 15.24 -8.27 -20.18
N GLU A 418 15.21 -7.41 -21.21
CA GLU A 418 16.38 -6.66 -21.66
C GLU A 418 16.53 -5.40 -20.79
N SER A 419 17.66 -5.30 -20.04
CA SER A 419 17.91 -4.14 -19.19
C SER A 419 18.54 -3.00 -20.01
N TYR A 420 17.82 -1.90 -20.21
CA TYR A 420 18.32 -0.72 -20.95
C TYR A 420 19.16 0.21 -20.07
N PHE A 421 19.05 0.13 -18.75
CA PHE A 421 19.81 0.95 -17.80
C PHE A 421 20.66 0.13 -16.83
N PRO A 422 21.40 -0.91 -17.30
CA PRO A 422 22.22 -1.72 -16.41
C PRO A 422 23.33 -0.86 -15.82
N ASN A 423 23.67 -1.13 -14.56
CA ASN A 423 24.73 -0.38 -13.86
C ASN A 423 25.48 -1.31 -12.89
N PRO A 424 26.14 -2.38 -13.39
CA PRO A 424 26.95 -3.23 -12.56
C PRO A 424 28.19 -2.49 -12.05
N PRO A 425 28.76 -2.88 -10.89
CA PRO A 425 30.04 -2.37 -10.42
C PRO A 425 31.14 -2.60 -11.45
N ILE A 426 32.05 -1.64 -11.60
CA ILE A 426 33.24 -1.75 -12.46
C ILE A 426 34.39 -2.23 -11.59
N GLU A 427 34.84 -3.46 -11.79
CA GLU A 427 35.97 -4.04 -11.06
C GLU A 427 37.30 -3.65 -11.71
N LEU A 428 38.20 -3.05 -10.94
CA LEU A 428 39.52 -2.59 -11.39
C LEU A 428 40.60 -2.88 -10.34
N ALA A 429 41.84 -3.05 -10.80
CA ALA A 429 42.97 -3.01 -9.90
C ALA A 429 43.11 -1.59 -9.29
N ALA A 430 43.47 -1.51 -8.00
CA ALA A 430 43.58 -0.28 -7.24
C ALA A 430 44.84 0.52 -7.67
N LYS A 431 44.90 0.97 -8.94
CA LYS A 431 45.96 1.75 -9.53
C LYS A 431 45.38 3.07 -10.06
N TYR A 432 45.90 4.20 -9.58
CA TYR A 432 45.39 5.52 -9.91
C TYR A 432 45.17 5.76 -11.43
N PRO A 433 46.10 5.46 -12.36
CA PRO A 433 45.88 5.68 -13.78
C PRO A 433 44.67 4.91 -14.32
N LEU A 434 44.54 3.62 -13.96
CA LEU A 434 43.42 2.77 -14.41
C LEU A 434 42.07 3.27 -13.92
N VAL A 435 42.01 3.62 -12.64
CA VAL A 435 40.77 4.11 -12.02
C VAL A 435 40.39 5.46 -12.61
N ARG A 436 41.35 6.39 -12.73
CA ARG A 436 41.14 7.71 -13.33
C ARG A 436 40.60 7.61 -14.76
N ASP A 437 41.23 6.79 -15.60
CA ASP A 437 40.87 6.70 -17.02
C ASP A 437 39.49 6.00 -17.18
N ALA A 438 39.17 4.98 -16.36
CA ALA A 438 37.86 4.38 -16.35
C ALA A 438 36.78 5.40 -15.89
N MET A 439 37.04 6.13 -14.81
CA MET A 439 36.13 7.14 -14.28
C MET A 439 35.80 8.21 -15.33
N LEU A 440 36.83 8.77 -16.00
CA LEU A 440 36.60 9.79 -17.01
C LEU A 440 35.82 9.29 -18.22
N ARG A 441 36.11 8.08 -18.71
CA ARG A 441 35.32 7.43 -19.76
C ARG A 441 33.87 7.26 -19.38
N GLU A 442 33.59 6.79 -18.14
CA GLU A 442 32.21 6.58 -17.67
C GLU A 442 31.45 7.90 -17.49
N ILE A 443 32.11 8.96 -17.01
CA ILE A 443 31.52 10.30 -16.92
C ILE A 443 31.18 10.81 -18.34
N GLU A 444 32.12 10.75 -19.29
CA GLU A 444 31.88 11.16 -20.67
C GLU A 444 30.76 10.36 -21.34
N ARG A 445 30.75 9.05 -21.14
CA ARG A 445 29.72 8.15 -21.69
C ARG A 445 28.31 8.44 -21.15
N ARG A 446 28.19 8.77 -19.85
CA ARG A 446 26.89 8.95 -19.19
C ARG A 446 26.35 10.39 -19.25
N PHE A 447 27.22 11.36 -19.25
CA PHE A 447 26.88 12.79 -19.09
C PHE A 447 27.36 13.67 -20.22
N GLY A 448 28.13 13.14 -21.18
CA GLY A 448 28.71 13.86 -22.31
C GLY A 448 30.02 14.58 -21.99
N LYS A 449 30.70 15.08 -23.03
CA LYS A 449 32.05 15.68 -22.93
C LYS A 449 32.15 16.94 -22.06
N HIS A 450 31.04 17.62 -21.78
CA HIS A 450 31.02 18.85 -20.98
C HIS A 450 30.88 18.62 -19.46
N ALA A 451 30.78 17.37 -19.02
CA ALA A 451 30.67 17.02 -17.59
C ALA A 451 31.99 16.44 -17.01
N ALA A 452 33.02 16.27 -17.83
CA ALA A 452 34.33 15.75 -17.44
C ALA A 452 35.37 16.87 -17.15
#